data_58ae929836b765657a269fa66d7815b5
#
_entry.id   58ae929836b765657a269fa66d7815b5
#
_cell.length_a   1.000
_cell.length_b   1.000
_cell.length_c   1.000
_cell.angle_alpha   90.00
_cell.angle_beta   90.00
_cell.angle_gamma   90.00
#
_symmetry.space_group_name_H-M   'P 1'
#
loop_
_entity.id
_entity.type
_entity.pdbx_description
1 polymer ?
#
loop_
_entity_poly.entity_id
_entity_poly.type
_entity_poly.pdbx_seq_one_letter_code
_entity_poly.pdbx_strand_id
1 'polypeptide(L)'
;MNKFEVKDTFYLNGKPFQIISGSIHYFRIVPEYWRDRLEKLKSLGMNTVETYIPWNLHEPRKGEFVFDGICDVVRFVKLAGELGLYVILRPSPYICAEWEFGGLPGWLL
;
A
#
# COMPACT_ATOMS: atom_id res chain seq x y z
N MET A 1 -15.73 -11.17 -8.15
CA MET A 1 -14.97 -9.92 -8.02
C MET A 1 -15.69 -8.95 -7.11
N ASN A 2 -14.96 -8.29 -6.22
CA ASN A 2 -15.55 -7.29 -5.34
C ASN A 2 -15.92 -6.02 -6.13
N LYS A 3 -17.05 -5.43 -5.78
CA LYS A 3 -17.50 -4.17 -6.35
C LYS A 3 -17.51 -3.11 -5.24
N PHE A 4 -16.71 -2.08 -5.41
CA PHE A 4 -16.63 -0.96 -4.48
C PHE A 4 -17.30 0.27 -5.10
N GLU A 5 -18.19 0.91 -4.35
CA GLU A 5 -18.91 2.09 -4.80
C GLU A 5 -18.84 3.20 -3.76
N VAL A 6 -18.82 4.43 -4.23
CA VAL A 6 -18.86 5.62 -3.40
C VAL A 6 -20.15 6.36 -3.72
N LYS A 7 -21.04 6.47 -2.74
CA LYS A 7 -22.32 7.18 -2.86
C LYS A 7 -22.46 8.14 -1.66
N ASP A 8 -23.52 8.00 -0.87
CA ASP A 8 -23.66 8.72 0.40
C ASP A 8 -22.66 8.21 1.47
N THR A 9 -22.22 6.96 1.32
CA THR A 9 -21.12 6.36 2.05
C THR A 9 -20.41 5.38 1.13
N PHE A 10 -19.47 4.59 1.67
CA PHE A 10 -18.82 3.52 0.91
C PHE A 10 -19.68 2.26 0.92
N TYR A 11 -19.71 1.58 -0.20
CA TYR A 11 -20.39 0.29 -0.37
C TYR A 11 -19.44 -0.74 -0.94
N LEU A 12 -19.47 -1.93 -0.35
CA LEU A 12 -18.71 -3.08 -0.84
C LEU A 12 -19.73 -4.18 -1.16
N ASN A 13 -19.77 -4.60 -2.42
CA ASN A 13 -20.70 -5.63 -2.90
C ASN A 13 -22.17 -5.29 -2.55
N GLY A 14 -22.55 -4.02 -2.69
CA GLY A 14 -23.90 -3.53 -2.45
C GLY A 14 -24.27 -3.30 -0.99
N LYS A 15 -23.33 -3.50 -0.06
CA LYS A 15 -23.56 -3.30 1.38
C LYS A 15 -22.74 -2.13 1.89
N PRO A 16 -23.26 -1.33 2.84
CA PRO A 16 -22.46 -0.29 3.47
C PRO A 16 -21.16 -0.86 4.04
N PHE A 17 -20.07 -0.15 3.79
CA PHE A 17 -18.74 -0.60 4.21
C PHE A 17 -18.00 0.53 4.91
N GLN A 18 -17.61 0.31 6.15
CA GLN A 18 -16.79 1.26 6.90
C GLN A 18 -15.31 0.87 6.77
N ILE A 19 -14.51 1.79 6.25
CA ILE A 19 -13.06 1.60 6.18
C ILE A 19 -12.47 1.91 7.56
N ILE A 20 -11.79 0.93 8.13
CA ILE A 20 -11.00 1.09 9.36
C ILE A 20 -9.58 0.72 8.99
N SER A 21 -8.75 1.72 8.71
CA SER A 21 -7.43 1.49 8.14
C SER A 21 -6.30 1.93 9.05
N GLY A 22 -5.16 1.25 8.90
CA GLY A 22 -3.90 1.68 9.45
C GLY A 22 -2.86 1.71 8.33
N SER A 23 -1.82 2.51 8.51
CA SER A 23 -0.76 2.67 7.53
C SER A 23 0.41 1.74 7.82
N ILE A 24 0.80 0.94 6.84
CA ILE A 24 2.03 0.15 6.87
C ILE A 24 2.70 0.34 5.51
N HIS A 25 3.87 0.95 5.53
CA HIS A 25 4.63 1.19 4.30
C HIS A 25 5.60 0.04 4.07
N TYR A 26 5.31 -0.80 3.06
CA TYR A 26 6.09 -2.01 2.76
C TYR A 26 7.58 -1.70 2.57
N PHE A 27 7.90 -0.54 2.00
CA PHE A 27 9.26 -0.16 1.68
C PHE A 27 10.11 0.21 2.92
N ARG A 28 9.52 0.26 4.11
CA ARG A 28 10.22 0.50 5.38
C ARG A 28 10.41 -0.76 6.21
N ILE A 29 9.92 -1.89 5.72
CA ILE A 29 9.91 -3.14 6.47
C ILE A 29 10.49 -4.22 5.57
N VAL A 30 11.46 -4.99 6.08
CA VAL A 30 11.98 -6.11 5.29
C VAL A 30 10.85 -7.09 4.98
N PRO A 31 10.81 -7.65 3.75
CA PRO A 31 9.69 -8.49 3.32
C PRO A 31 9.35 -9.65 4.23
N GLU A 32 10.34 -10.20 4.94
CA GLU A 32 10.16 -11.31 5.87
C GLU A 32 9.23 -10.95 7.04
N TYR A 33 9.08 -9.66 7.34
CA TYR A 33 8.22 -9.19 8.43
C TYR A 33 6.88 -8.63 7.94
N TRP A 34 6.62 -8.60 6.65
CA TRP A 34 5.36 -8.06 6.13
C TRP A 34 4.15 -8.79 6.69
N ARG A 35 4.18 -10.12 6.70
CA ARG A 35 3.08 -10.93 7.23
C ARG A 35 2.83 -10.61 8.70
N ASP A 36 3.89 -10.56 9.51
CA ASP A 36 3.78 -10.27 10.94
C ASP A 36 3.12 -8.91 11.19
N ARG A 37 3.54 -7.89 10.46
CA ARG A 37 2.99 -6.53 10.62
C ARG A 37 1.54 -6.44 10.18
N LEU A 38 1.20 -7.10 9.09
CA LEU A 38 -0.18 -7.14 8.60
C LEU A 38 -1.09 -7.93 9.54
N GLU A 39 -0.62 -9.04 10.09
CA GLU A 39 -1.38 -9.80 11.08
C GLU A 39 -1.65 -8.99 12.34
N LYS A 40 -0.66 -8.23 12.80
CA LYS A 40 -0.82 -7.34 13.96
C LYS A 40 -1.83 -6.23 13.67
N LEU A 41 -1.78 -5.64 12.49
CA LEU A 41 -2.74 -4.62 12.08
C LEU A 41 -4.16 -5.17 12.12
N LYS A 42 -4.36 -6.36 11.57
CA LYS A 42 -5.66 -7.00 11.57
C LYS A 42 -6.13 -7.32 12.99
N SER A 43 -5.23 -7.77 13.86
CA SER A 43 -5.57 -8.10 15.25
C SER A 43 -6.02 -6.88 16.06
N LEU A 44 -5.65 -5.67 15.62
CA LEU A 44 -6.11 -4.42 16.23
C LEU A 44 -7.53 -4.03 15.79
N GLY A 45 -8.15 -4.81 14.91
CA GLY A 45 -9.50 -4.55 14.44
C GLY A 45 -9.57 -3.79 13.11
N MET A 46 -8.44 -3.56 12.46
CA MET A 46 -8.41 -2.90 11.14
C MET A 46 -8.88 -3.87 10.06
N ASN A 47 -9.57 -3.36 9.05
CA ASN A 47 -9.98 -4.14 7.89
C ASN A 47 -9.24 -3.75 6.62
N THR A 48 -8.43 -2.70 6.69
CA THR A 48 -7.76 -2.12 5.54
C THR A 48 -6.35 -1.68 5.92
N VAL A 49 -5.40 -1.91 5.04
CA VAL A 49 -4.05 -1.36 5.16
C VAL A 49 -3.86 -0.31 4.08
N GLU A 50 -3.29 0.83 4.47
CA GLU A 50 -2.95 1.90 3.54
C GLU A 50 -1.43 1.95 3.38
N THR A 51 -0.95 2.13 2.15
CA THR A 51 0.46 2.33 1.88
C THR A 51 0.67 3.28 0.73
N TYR A 52 1.74 4.06 0.81
CA TYR A 52 2.24 4.82 -0.33
C TYR A 52 3.03 3.92 -1.27
N ILE A 53 3.17 4.36 -2.51
CA ILE A 53 4.05 3.74 -3.50
C ILE A 53 5.09 4.79 -3.89
N PRO A 54 6.35 4.68 -3.40
CA PRO A 54 7.37 5.70 -3.68
C PRO A 54 7.96 5.54 -5.08
N TRP A 55 7.82 6.58 -5.87
CA TRP A 55 8.29 6.58 -7.26
C TRP A 55 9.80 6.33 -7.37
N ASN A 56 10.60 6.95 -6.49
CA ASN A 56 12.06 6.82 -6.55
C ASN A 56 12.58 5.40 -6.29
N LEU A 57 11.80 4.57 -5.58
CA LEU A 57 12.15 3.15 -5.40
C LEU A 57 11.80 2.31 -6.60
N HIS A 58 10.67 2.59 -7.24
CA HIS A 58 10.15 1.77 -8.34
C HIS A 58 10.70 2.19 -9.70
N GLU A 59 11.22 3.39 -9.81
CA GLU A 59 11.90 3.88 -11.02
C GLU A 59 13.15 4.67 -10.61
N PRO A 60 14.18 3.98 -10.08
CA PRO A 60 15.40 4.65 -9.60
C PRO A 60 16.17 5.32 -10.73
N ARG A 61 16.03 4.80 -11.95
CA ARG A 61 16.59 5.39 -13.18
C ARG A 61 15.47 5.48 -14.21
N LYS A 62 15.48 6.53 -15.01
CA LYS A 62 14.42 6.77 -16.00
C LYS A 62 14.25 5.55 -16.91
N GLY A 63 13.02 5.01 -16.91
CA GLY A 63 12.66 3.85 -17.72
C GLY A 63 13.02 2.49 -17.13
N GLU A 64 13.70 2.46 -15.98
CA GLU A 64 14.04 1.20 -15.30
C GLU A 64 13.12 0.99 -14.11
N PHE A 65 12.17 0.07 -14.24
CA PHE A 65 11.20 -0.21 -13.19
C PHE A 65 11.61 -1.40 -12.34
N VAL A 66 11.45 -1.28 -11.02
CA VAL A 66 11.84 -2.30 -10.04
C VAL A 66 10.63 -2.68 -9.20
N PHE A 67 10.28 -3.97 -9.21
CA PHE A 67 9.16 -4.53 -8.46
C PHE A 67 9.52 -5.87 -7.80
N ASP A 68 10.75 -6.01 -7.33
CA ASP A 68 11.21 -7.21 -6.64
C ASP A 68 11.76 -6.88 -5.24
N GLY A 69 11.95 -7.90 -4.42
CA GLY A 69 12.42 -7.73 -3.05
C GLY A 69 11.54 -6.79 -2.25
N ILE A 70 12.12 -5.76 -1.65
CA ILE A 70 11.39 -4.76 -0.87
C ILE A 70 10.47 -3.90 -1.76
N CYS A 71 10.70 -3.89 -3.06
CA CYS A 71 9.88 -3.17 -4.03
C CYS A 71 8.74 -4.03 -4.60
N ASP A 72 8.53 -5.23 -4.09
CA ASP A 72 7.47 -6.12 -4.57
C ASP A 72 6.12 -5.77 -3.94
N VAL A 73 5.56 -4.65 -4.38
CA VAL A 73 4.28 -4.16 -3.89
C VAL A 73 3.14 -5.13 -4.20
N VAL A 74 3.23 -5.86 -5.32
CA VAL A 74 2.22 -6.85 -5.71
C VAL A 74 2.17 -7.97 -4.67
N ARG A 75 3.33 -8.46 -4.24
CA ARG A 75 3.42 -9.48 -3.19
C ARG A 75 2.83 -8.97 -1.88
N PHE A 76 3.12 -7.72 -1.52
CA PHE A 76 2.57 -7.11 -0.30
C PHE A 76 1.04 -7.04 -0.35
N VAL A 77 0.48 -6.61 -1.48
CA VAL A 77 -0.97 -6.51 -1.68
C VAL A 77 -1.63 -7.89 -1.63
N LYS A 78 -1.03 -8.89 -2.28
CA LYS A 78 -1.53 -10.26 -2.26
C LYS A 78 -1.54 -10.84 -0.85
N LEU A 79 -0.47 -10.57 -0.11
CA LEU A 79 -0.35 -11.02 1.28
C LEU A 79 -1.43 -10.39 2.16
N ALA A 80 -1.68 -9.10 2.00
CA ALA A 80 -2.76 -8.43 2.71
C ALA A 80 -4.12 -9.08 2.39
N GLY A 81 -4.37 -9.40 1.12
CA GLY A 81 -5.59 -10.08 0.70
C GLY A 81 -5.74 -11.46 1.31
N GLU A 82 -4.65 -12.24 1.39
CA GLU A 82 -4.65 -13.56 2.04
C GLU A 82 -5.03 -13.45 3.52
N LEU A 83 -4.66 -12.37 4.17
CA LEU A 83 -4.97 -12.13 5.57
C LEU A 83 -6.34 -11.49 5.78
N GLY A 84 -7.10 -11.28 4.70
CA GLY A 84 -8.43 -10.69 4.77
C GLY A 84 -8.46 -9.19 4.93
N LEU A 85 -7.39 -8.50 4.55
CA LEU A 85 -7.31 -7.05 4.57
C LEU A 85 -7.56 -6.47 3.17
N TYR A 86 -8.30 -5.37 3.12
CA TYR A 86 -8.37 -4.54 1.92
C TYR A 86 -7.17 -3.60 1.89
N VAL A 87 -6.88 -3.04 0.74
CA VAL A 87 -5.69 -2.20 0.55
C VAL A 87 -6.07 -0.87 -0.08
N ILE A 88 -5.56 0.22 0.48
CA ILE A 88 -5.60 1.54 -0.15
C ILE A 88 -4.19 1.85 -0.61
N LEU A 89 -4.03 1.98 -1.94
CA LEU A 89 -2.75 2.35 -2.53
C LEU A 89 -2.75 3.85 -2.82
N ARG A 90 -1.69 4.52 -2.38
CA ARG A 90 -1.49 5.95 -2.63
C ARG A 90 -0.23 6.12 -3.48
N PRO A 91 -0.39 6.08 -4.82
CA PRO A 91 0.77 6.20 -5.72
C PRO A 91 1.28 7.63 -5.81
N SER A 92 2.48 7.74 -6.36
CA SER A 92 3.17 8.99 -6.66
C SER A 92 2.26 10.05 -7.33
N PRO A 93 2.77 11.30 -7.54
CA PRO A 93 4.22 11.62 -7.55
C PRO A 93 4.84 11.89 -6.19
N TYR A 94 4.23 12.69 -5.33
CA TYR A 94 4.77 13.05 -4.04
C TYR A 94 4.09 12.28 -2.92
N ILE A 95 4.89 11.78 -1.95
CA ILE A 95 4.33 11.07 -0.80
C ILE A 95 4.66 11.81 0.50
N CYS A 96 3.69 11.84 1.42
CA CYS A 96 3.83 12.49 2.72
C CYS A 96 4.21 11.45 3.78
N ALA A 97 5.34 10.78 3.60
CA ALA A 97 5.79 9.69 4.47
C ALA A 97 7.19 9.93 5.03
N GLU A 98 7.65 11.16 5.01
CA GLU A 98 9.02 11.51 5.43
C GLU A 98 10.04 10.64 4.70
N TRP A 99 9.82 10.48 3.41
CA TRP A 99 10.68 9.71 2.52
C TRP A 99 11.56 10.67 1.72
N GLU A 100 12.76 10.22 1.38
CA GLU A 100 13.74 11.04 0.67
C GLU A 100 13.12 11.76 -0.52
N PHE A 101 13.27 13.08 -0.58
CA PHE A 101 12.76 13.94 -1.65
C PHE A 101 11.27 13.74 -1.95
N GLY A 102 10.49 13.37 -0.91
CA GLY A 102 9.05 13.07 -1.08
C GLY A 102 8.76 11.92 -2.04
N GLY A 103 9.74 11.06 -2.29
CA GLY A 103 9.61 9.94 -3.22
C GLY A 103 9.82 10.30 -4.68
N LEU A 104 10.16 11.55 -4.98
CA LEU A 104 10.47 11.96 -6.36
C LEU A 104 11.84 11.43 -6.76
N PRO A 105 11.98 10.85 -7.97
CA PRO A 105 13.28 10.40 -8.43
C PRO A 105 14.26 11.56 -8.67
N GLY A 106 15.53 11.36 -8.29
CA GLY A 106 16.56 12.36 -8.48
C GLY A 106 16.82 12.70 -9.95
N TRP A 107 16.55 11.75 -10.85
CA TRP A 107 16.75 11.98 -12.29
C TRP A 107 15.77 12.98 -12.89
N LEU A 108 14.75 13.41 -12.16
CA LEU A 108 13.87 14.50 -12.58
C LEU A 108 14.57 15.87 -12.59
N LEU A 109 15.65 16.01 -11.83
CA LEU A 109 16.45 17.21 -11.82
C LEU A 109 17.35 17.27 -13.05
#